data_92c9f567456c105e68ba0e3a5dc9eb11
#
_entry.id   92c9f567456c105e68ba0e3a5dc9eb11
#
_cell.length_a   1.000
_cell.length_b   1.000
_cell.length_c   1.000
_cell.angle_alpha   90.00
_cell.angle_beta   90.00
_cell.angle_gamma   90.00
#
_symmetry.space_group_name_H-M   'P 1'
#
loop_
_entity.id
_entity.type
_entity.pdbx_description
1 polymer ?
#
loop_
_entity_poly.entity_id
_entity_poly.type
_entity_poly.pdbx_seq_one_letter_code
_entity_poly.pdbx_strand_id
1 'polypeptide(L)'
;MPAVATGGWEHSQQWHSHDSRPRFQYAQPQPRPPSPPTEAPIPPRNETDMNREMLIMVLTHFSTLIPSRFNGLPVRLVVHGGACMLLHTGLYNLAQKQHHLSNSPSNSPYNTLPRRTTTRDVDYIRRSFATEWQAIGVTDAIERLQSCIQSTAQHFRLGADWMNSDADIALPMANE
;
A
#
# COMPACT_ATOMS: atom_id res chain seq x y z
N MET A 1 48.31 71.26 52.65
CA MET A 1 48.29 70.65 53.99
C MET A 1 46.99 70.99 54.59
N PRO A 2 46.14 70.17 55.07
CA PRO A 2 46.23 69.21 56.19
C PRO A 2 45.46 67.92 55.84
N ALA A 3 45.67 66.95 56.45
CA ALA A 3 45.53 66.28 57.71
C ALA A 3 44.79 64.91 57.51
N VAL A 4 45.42 63.92 57.99
CA VAL A 4 45.06 62.48 58.01
C VAL A 4 43.91 62.27 59.01
N ALA A 5 42.98 61.38 58.69
CA ALA A 5 42.12 60.72 59.66
C ALA A 5 42.01 59.23 59.36
N THR A 6 42.62 58.45 60.19
CA THR A 6 42.50 56.99 60.31
C THR A 6 41.16 56.63 60.97
N GLY A 7 40.46 55.71 60.43
CA GLY A 7 39.28 55.13 61.07
C GLY A 7 39.12 53.69 60.65
N GLY A 8 39.58 52.78 61.48
CA GLY A 8 39.40 51.35 61.32
C GLY A 8 37.98 50.92 61.64
N TRP A 9 37.45 49.99 60.84
CA TRP A 9 36.28 49.25 61.19
C TRP A 9 36.53 47.75 60.85
N GLU A 10 36.78 47.01 61.86
CA GLU A 10 36.72 45.59 61.84
C GLU A 10 35.23 45.16 61.72
N HIS A 11 34.80 44.63 60.59
CA HIS A 11 33.54 43.93 60.48
C HIS A 11 33.84 42.47 60.17
N SER A 12 33.75 41.66 61.20
CA SER A 12 33.67 40.20 61.12
C SER A 12 32.42 39.83 60.40
N GLN A 13 32.51 39.52 59.13
CA GLN A 13 31.39 38.89 58.35
C GLN A 13 31.43 37.39 58.56
N GLN A 14 30.45 36.91 59.29
CA GLN A 14 30.15 35.56 59.57
C GLN A 14 29.50 34.98 58.28
N TRP A 15 30.28 34.19 57.52
CA TRP A 15 29.80 33.53 56.34
C TRP A 15 28.88 32.37 56.74
N HIS A 16 27.55 32.54 56.61
CA HIS A 16 26.60 31.46 56.66
C HIS A 16 26.61 30.77 55.26
N SER A 17 27.26 29.63 55.24
CA SER A 17 27.23 28.72 54.05
C SER A 17 25.82 28.14 53.88
N HIS A 18 24.98 28.81 53.12
CA HIS A 18 23.79 28.19 52.57
C HIS A 18 24.21 27.37 51.37
N ASP A 19 24.53 26.08 51.62
CA ASP A 19 24.74 25.09 50.56
C ASP A 19 23.37 24.70 49.96
N SER A 20 22.82 25.61 49.13
CA SER A 20 21.61 25.38 48.34
C SER A 20 21.99 24.83 46.98
N ARG A 21 22.64 23.66 46.93
CA ARG A 21 22.83 22.95 45.66
C ARG A 21 21.49 22.41 45.24
N PRO A 22 20.99 22.73 44.01
CA PRO A 22 19.79 22.12 43.52
C PRO A 22 20.05 20.61 43.36
N ARG A 23 19.31 19.79 44.09
CA ARG A 23 19.28 18.35 43.93
C ARG A 23 18.67 18.10 42.54
N PHE A 24 19.51 17.81 41.56
CA PHE A 24 19.06 17.28 40.30
C PHE A 24 18.37 15.93 40.57
N GLN A 25 17.04 15.94 40.60
CA GLN A 25 16.28 14.73 40.58
C GLN A 25 16.49 14.15 39.18
N TYR A 26 17.25 13.06 39.10
CA TYR A 26 17.31 12.26 37.88
C TYR A 26 15.89 11.81 37.56
N ALA A 27 15.30 12.39 36.48
CA ALA A 27 14.04 11.94 35.99
C ALA A 27 14.16 10.43 35.67
N GLN A 28 13.34 9.63 36.30
CA GLN A 28 13.31 8.19 36.02
C GLN A 28 13.03 8.01 34.53
N PRO A 29 13.76 7.12 33.82
CA PRO A 29 13.49 6.83 32.43
C PRO A 29 12.03 6.40 32.29
N GLN A 30 11.25 7.18 31.55
CA GLN A 30 9.87 6.79 31.26
C GLN A 30 9.88 5.46 30.51
N PRO A 31 9.01 4.51 30.84
CA PRO A 31 8.90 3.27 30.09
C PRO A 31 8.65 3.63 28.62
N ARG A 32 9.51 3.09 27.74
CA ARG A 32 9.40 3.32 26.30
C ARG A 32 8.02 2.83 25.84
N PRO A 33 7.26 3.65 25.09
CA PRO A 33 5.97 3.20 24.57
C PRO A 33 6.16 1.88 23.79
N PRO A 34 5.20 0.96 23.87
CA PRO A 34 5.29 -0.30 23.13
C PRO A 34 5.52 0.00 21.65
N SER A 35 6.49 -0.69 21.05
CA SER A 35 6.74 -0.59 19.61
C SER A 35 5.44 -0.90 18.86
N PRO A 36 5.11 -0.16 17.80
CA PRO A 36 3.95 -0.49 16.98
C PRO A 36 4.06 -1.94 16.52
N PRO A 37 2.94 -2.67 16.41
CA PRO A 37 2.98 -4.05 15.95
C PRO A 37 3.67 -4.10 14.59
N THR A 38 4.70 -4.94 14.50
CA THR A 38 5.39 -5.21 13.23
C THR A 38 4.37 -5.84 12.29
N GLU A 39 4.02 -5.14 11.21
CA GLU A 39 3.15 -5.70 10.18
C GLU A 39 3.75 -7.00 9.64
N ALA A 40 2.92 -8.02 9.51
CA ALA A 40 3.36 -9.29 8.97
C ALA A 40 3.85 -9.09 7.52
N PRO A 41 4.95 -9.72 7.12
CA PRO A 41 5.46 -9.58 5.76
C PRO A 41 4.43 -10.09 4.74
N ILE A 42 4.28 -9.35 3.64
CA ILE A 42 3.40 -9.74 2.53
C ILE A 42 3.96 -11.01 1.89
N PRO A 43 3.16 -12.08 1.72
CA PRO A 43 3.62 -13.26 1.02
C PRO A 43 3.95 -12.91 -0.45
N PRO A 44 4.97 -13.54 -1.06
CA PRO A 44 5.39 -13.24 -2.43
C PRO A 44 4.31 -13.61 -3.46
N ARG A 45 3.53 -14.67 -3.20
CA ARG A 45 2.47 -15.16 -4.07
C ARG A 45 1.11 -15.04 -3.41
N ASN A 46 0.12 -14.65 -4.21
CA ASN A 46 -1.26 -14.63 -3.78
C ASN A 46 -1.91 -16.02 -3.94
N GLU A 47 -2.27 -16.61 -2.81
CA GLU A 47 -2.98 -17.88 -2.76
C GLU A 47 -4.49 -17.69 -2.53
N THR A 48 -4.93 -16.45 -2.36
CA THR A 48 -6.33 -16.12 -2.09
C THR A 48 -7.13 -16.10 -3.38
N ASP A 49 -8.13 -16.97 -3.48
CA ASP A 49 -9.10 -16.96 -4.58
C ASP A 49 -10.07 -15.79 -4.37
N MET A 50 -10.03 -14.80 -5.25
CA MET A 50 -10.91 -13.64 -5.23
C MET A 50 -12.12 -13.89 -6.14
N ASN A 51 -13.32 -13.92 -5.56
CA ASN A 51 -14.55 -13.86 -6.33
C ASN A 51 -14.79 -12.44 -6.85
N ARG A 52 -15.86 -12.23 -7.62
CA ARG A 52 -16.18 -10.93 -8.22
C ARG A 52 -16.33 -9.82 -7.20
N GLU A 53 -17.02 -10.09 -6.10
CA GLU A 53 -17.31 -9.12 -5.04
C GLU A 53 -16.02 -8.69 -4.33
N MET A 54 -15.19 -9.65 -3.96
CA MET A 54 -13.88 -9.38 -3.34
C MET A 54 -12.96 -8.63 -4.30
N LEU A 55 -12.92 -9.01 -5.58
CA LEU A 55 -12.10 -8.35 -6.59
C LEU A 55 -12.52 -6.87 -6.76
N ILE A 56 -13.81 -6.58 -6.80
CA ILE A 56 -14.32 -5.21 -6.85
C ILE A 56 -13.91 -4.43 -5.61
N MET A 57 -14.01 -5.02 -4.41
CA MET A 57 -13.64 -4.38 -3.15
C MET A 57 -12.13 -4.04 -3.13
N VAL A 58 -11.29 -4.99 -3.52
CA VAL A 58 -9.83 -4.81 -3.61
C VAL A 58 -9.46 -3.71 -4.60
N LEU A 59 -10.05 -3.71 -5.80
CA LEU A 59 -9.81 -2.69 -6.82
C LEU A 59 -10.36 -1.31 -6.40
N THR A 60 -11.48 -1.27 -5.68
CA THR A 60 -12.02 -0.03 -5.13
C THR A 60 -11.03 0.58 -4.13
N HIS A 61 -10.53 -0.21 -3.18
CA HIS A 61 -9.50 0.26 -2.26
C HIS A 61 -8.23 0.72 -3.00
N PHE A 62 -7.72 -0.08 -3.92
CA PHE A 62 -6.58 0.29 -4.75
C PHE A 62 -6.78 1.65 -5.43
N SER A 63 -7.97 1.90 -5.98
CA SER A 63 -8.30 3.17 -6.65
C SER A 63 -8.26 4.37 -5.70
N THR A 64 -8.53 4.20 -4.41
CA THR A 64 -8.43 5.29 -3.42
C THR A 64 -7.00 5.75 -3.15
N LEU A 65 -6.01 4.89 -3.40
CA LEU A 65 -4.60 5.20 -3.22
C LEU A 65 -4.00 5.98 -4.40
N ILE A 66 -4.57 5.85 -5.58
CA ILE A 66 -4.06 6.43 -6.83
C ILE A 66 -3.90 7.96 -6.76
N PRO A 67 -4.92 8.76 -6.34
CA PRO A 67 -4.80 10.21 -6.37
C PRO A 67 -3.62 10.75 -5.58
N SER A 68 -3.31 10.16 -4.43
CA SER A 68 -2.19 10.60 -3.59
C SER A 68 -0.82 10.29 -4.20
N ARG A 69 -0.72 9.22 -4.99
CA ARG A 69 0.54 8.79 -5.62
C ARG A 69 0.77 9.40 -6.99
N PHE A 70 -0.30 9.77 -7.68
CA PHE A 70 -0.25 10.32 -9.03
C PHE A 70 -0.68 11.79 -9.13
N ASN A 71 -0.57 12.54 -8.01
CA ASN A 71 -0.87 13.98 -7.95
C ASN A 71 -2.27 14.33 -8.48
N GLY A 72 -3.24 13.47 -8.21
CA GLY A 72 -4.62 13.62 -8.68
C GLY A 72 -4.85 13.28 -10.17
N LEU A 73 -3.80 12.91 -10.90
CA LEU A 73 -3.95 12.49 -12.30
C LEU A 73 -4.64 11.12 -12.40
N PRO A 74 -5.55 10.93 -13.36
CA PRO A 74 -6.22 9.66 -13.56
C PRO A 74 -5.25 8.61 -14.11
N VAL A 75 -5.35 7.39 -13.56
CA VAL A 75 -4.59 6.22 -14.01
C VAL A 75 -5.50 5.32 -14.83
N ARG A 76 -5.05 4.89 -16.00
CA ARG A 76 -5.69 3.86 -16.81
C ARG A 76 -4.82 2.62 -16.83
N LEU A 77 -5.44 1.47 -16.56
CA LEU A 77 -4.80 0.16 -16.68
C LEU A 77 -5.61 -0.68 -17.66
N VAL A 78 -4.93 -1.30 -18.60
CA VAL A 78 -5.54 -2.32 -19.46
C VAL A 78 -5.40 -3.66 -18.75
N VAL A 79 -6.54 -4.21 -18.33
CA VAL A 79 -6.62 -5.48 -17.61
C VAL A 79 -7.03 -6.58 -18.57
N HIS A 80 -6.45 -7.77 -18.43
CA HIS A 80 -6.80 -8.94 -19.23
C HIS A 80 -6.92 -10.20 -18.34
N GLY A 81 -7.04 -11.36 -18.95
CA GLY A 81 -7.08 -12.65 -18.23
C GLY A 81 -8.33 -12.86 -17.41
N GLY A 82 -8.16 -13.54 -16.28
CA GLY A 82 -9.27 -14.00 -15.44
C GLY A 82 -10.06 -12.89 -14.77
N ALA A 83 -9.39 -11.84 -14.34
CA ALA A 83 -10.03 -10.69 -13.73
C ALA A 83 -11.01 -10.00 -14.71
N CYS A 84 -10.64 -9.89 -15.99
CA CYS A 84 -11.51 -9.33 -17.04
C CYS A 84 -12.83 -10.09 -17.17
N MET A 85 -12.78 -11.43 -17.09
CA MET A 85 -13.97 -12.30 -17.16
C MET A 85 -14.92 -12.07 -15.98
N LEU A 86 -14.40 -11.77 -14.81
CA LEU A 86 -15.20 -11.50 -13.61
C LEU A 86 -15.73 -10.06 -13.58
N LEU A 87 -14.94 -9.09 -14.02
CA LEU A 87 -15.27 -7.67 -13.94
C LEU A 87 -16.24 -7.22 -15.03
N HIS A 88 -16.05 -7.70 -16.25
CA HIS A 88 -16.89 -7.30 -17.38
C HIS A 88 -18.30 -7.90 -17.25
N THR A 89 -19.29 -7.06 -16.97
CA THR A 89 -20.67 -7.49 -16.68
C THR A 89 -21.27 -8.39 -17.76
N GLY A 90 -21.02 -8.09 -19.04
CA GLY A 90 -21.51 -8.91 -20.15
C GLY A 90 -20.92 -10.30 -20.17
N LEU A 91 -19.60 -10.44 -19.98
CA LEU A 91 -18.90 -11.74 -19.93
C LEU A 91 -19.33 -12.53 -18.70
N TYR A 92 -19.41 -11.88 -17.56
CA TYR A 92 -19.87 -12.49 -16.31
C TYR A 92 -21.31 -13.05 -16.47
N ASN A 93 -22.24 -12.23 -16.98
CA ASN A 93 -23.62 -12.65 -17.19
C ASN A 93 -23.75 -13.76 -18.23
N LEU A 94 -22.92 -13.73 -19.29
CA LEU A 94 -22.89 -14.80 -20.28
C LEU A 94 -22.45 -16.12 -19.65
N ALA A 95 -21.38 -16.12 -18.86
CA ALA A 95 -20.93 -17.29 -18.13
C ALA A 95 -21.99 -17.83 -17.16
N GLN A 96 -22.75 -16.94 -16.50
CA GLN A 96 -23.88 -17.35 -15.63
C GLN A 96 -24.99 -18.03 -16.41
N LYS A 97 -25.40 -17.45 -17.56
CA LYS A 97 -26.48 -18.01 -18.42
C LYS A 97 -26.11 -19.38 -18.97
N GLN A 98 -24.87 -19.57 -19.42
CA GLN A 98 -24.41 -20.88 -19.93
C GLN A 98 -24.50 -21.97 -18.86
N HIS A 99 -24.25 -21.63 -17.60
CA HIS A 99 -24.39 -22.57 -16.49
C HIS A 99 -25.84 -23.02 -16.27
N HIS A 100 -26.81 -22.12 -16.40
CA HIS A 100 -28.23 -22.50 -16.27
C HIS A 100 -28.70 -23.41 -17.37
N LEU A 101 -28.16 -23.26 -18.58
CA LEU A 101 -28.48 -24.14 -19.73
C LEU A 101 -27.82 -25.52 -19.61
N SER A 102 -26.64 -25.61 -19.00
CA SER A 102 -25.90 -26.87 -18.79
C SER A 102 -26.52 -27.80 -17.75
N ASN A 103 -27.32 -27.23 -16.82
CA ASN A 103 -28.08 -28.04 -15.84
C ASN A 103 -29.34 -28.68 -16.41
N SER A 104 -29.64 -28.51 -17.70
CA SER A 104 -30.68 -29.27 -18.39
C SER A 104 -30.21 -30.73 -18.57
N PRO A 105 -31.08 -31.74 -18.38
CA PRO A 105 -30.71 -33.16 -18.38
C PRO A 105 -30.33 -33.73 -19.73
N SER A 106 -29.99 -32.94 -20.72
CA SER A 106 -29.45 -33.43 -22.00
C SER A 106 -27.98 -33.78 -21.79
N ASN A 107 -27.72 -35.08 -21.63
CA ASN A 107 -26.44 -35.76 -21.43
C ASN A 107 -25.41 -35.54 -22.54
N SER A 108 -24.95 -34.34 -22.77
CA SER A 108 -23.77 -34.08 -23.59
C SER A 108 -22.57 -33.87 -22.70
N PRO A 109 -21.57 -34.78 -22.67
CA PRO A 109 -20.36 -34.63 -21.85
C PRO A 109 -19.45 -33.47 -22.29
N TYR A 110 -19.78 -32.82 -23.41
CA TYR A 110 -18.96 -31.76 -23.99
C TYR A 110 -19.36 -30.34 -23.61
N ASN A 111 -20.42 -30.13 -22.80
CA ASN A 111 -20.97 -28.79 -22.51
C ASN A 111 -20.64 -28.22 -21.14
N THR A 112 -19.77 -28.86 -20.38
CA THR A 112 -19.34 -28.31 -19.08
C THR A 112 -17.99 -27.63 -19.22
N LEU A 113 -17.96 -26.47 -19.87
CA LEU A 113 -16.79 -25.57 -19.69
C LEU A 113 -16.74 -25.15 -18.22
N PRO A 114 -15.58 -25.34 -17.54
CA PRO A 114 -15.45 -24.99 -16.17
C PRO A 114 -15.68 -23.48 -16.03
N ARG A 115 -16.71 -23.13 -15.25
CA ARG A 115 -17.03 -21.75 -14.95
C ARG A 115 -15.95 -21.14 -14.07
N ARG A 116 -15.29 -20.10 -14.55
CA ARG A 116 -14.39 -19.32 -13.72
C ARG A 116 -15.21 -18.42 -12.77
N THR A 117 -15.19 -18.72 -11.49
CA THR A 117 -15.89 -17.96 -10.43
C THR A 117 -14.94 -17.12 -9.59
N THR A 118 -13.64 -17.40 -9.69
CA THR A 118 -12.58 -16.74 -8.94
C THR A 118 -11.37 -16.47 -9.81
N THR A 119 -10.54 -15.56 -9.37
CA THR A 119 -9.17 -15.35 -9.87
C THR A 119 -8.25 -15.13 -8.69
N ARG A 120 -6.97 -15.43 -8.84
CA ARG A 120 -5.94 -15.14 -7.81
C ARG A 120 -5.24 -13.84 -8.07
N ASP A 121 -5.33 -13.32 -9.28
CA ASP A 121 -4.57 -12.18 -9.76
C ASP A 121 -5.36 -11.28 -10.68
N VAL A 122 -4.80 -10.10 -10.91
CA VAL A 122 -5.21 -9.13 -11.92
C VAL A 122 -4.02 -8.89 -12.83
N ASP A 123 -4.07 -9.44 -14.03
CA ASP A 123 -3.05 -9.17 -15.04
C ASP A 123 -3.29 -7.84 -15.73
N TYR A 124 -2.24 -6.99 -15.81
CA TYR A 124 -2.31 -5.71 -16.52
C TYR A 124 -1.17 -5.54 -17.52
N ILE A 125 -1.39 -4.72 -18.55
CA ILE A 125 -0.37 -4.41 -19.56
C ILE A 125 0.53 -3.29 -19.06
N ARG A 126 1.70 -3.64 -18.55
CA ARG A 126 2.69 -2.72 -18.00
C ARG A 126 3.30 -1.81 -19.08
N ARG A 127 3.57 -2.38 -20.26
CA ARG A 127 4.24 -1.63 -21.35
C ARG A 127 3.44 -0.40 -21.78
N SER A 128 2.15 -0.56 -22.01
CA SER A 128 1.28 0.57 -22.40
C SER A 128 1.19 1.61 -21.29
N PHE A 129 1.07 1.18 -20.04
CA PHE A 129 1.08 2.08 -18.88
C PHE A 129 2.40 2.87 -18.80
N ALA A 130 3.55 2.20 -18.89
CA ALA A 130 4.86 2.85 -18.83
C ALA A 130 5.02 3.89 -19.96
N THR A 131 4.66 3.53 -21.19
CA THR A 131 4.77 4.42 -22.35
C THR A 131 3.88 5.67 -22.18
N GLU A 132 2.64 5.51 -21.73
CA GLU A 132 1.71 6.62 -21.48
C GLU A 132 2.28 7.62 -20.46
N TRP A 133 2.85 7.13 -19.36
CA TRP A 133 3.39 8.00 -18.31
C TRP A 133 4.73 8.63 -18.67
N GLN A 134 5.58 7.92 -19.41
CA GLN A 134 6.82 8.47 -19.96
C GLN A 134 6.55 9.62 -20.94
N ALA A 135 5.50 9.51 -21.76
CA ALA A 135 5.12 10.54 -22.71
C ALA A 135 4.75 11.88 -22.04
N ILE A 136 4.31 11.86 -20.79
CA ILE A 136 4.02 13.07 -19.99
C ILE A 136 5.13 13.42 -18.99
N GLY A 137 6.31 12.77 -19.11
CA GLY A 137 7.50 13.07 -18.31
C GLY A 137 7.55 12.45 -16.92
N VAL A 138 6.67 11.49 -16.60
CA VAL A 138 6.67 10.79 -15.31
C VAL A 138 7.43 9.48 -15.43
N THR A 139 8.66 9.45 -14.96
CA THR A 139 9.57 8.30 -15.11
C THR A 139 9.44 7.26 -14.01
N ASP A 140 8.90 7.62 -12.85
CA ASP A 140 8.70 6.77 -11.66
C ASP A 140 7.26 6.23 -11.52
N ALA A 141 6.47 6.24 -12.61
CA ALA A 141 5.08 5.81 -12.57
C ALA A 141 4.91 4.33 -12.19
N ILE A 142 5.83 3.47 -12.61
CA ILE A 142 5.83 2.04 -12.27
C ILE A 142 6.01 1.84 -10.77
N GLU A 143 6.97 2.52 -10.17
CA GLU A 143 7.27 2.45 -8.74
C GLU A 143 6.09 2.97 -7.91
N ARG A 144 5.45 4.05 -8.35
CA ARG A 144 4.23 4.56 -7.72
C ARG A 144 3.09 3.55 -7.79
N LEU A 145 2.88 2.93 -8.96
CA LEU A 145 1.87 1.90 -9.13
C LEU A 145 2.15 0.69 -8.23
N GLN A 146 3.39 0.22 -8.20
CA GLN A 146 3.79 -0.89 -7.32
C GLN A 146 3.58 -0.58 -5.84
N SER A 147 3.83 0.67 -5.42
CA SER A 147 3.53 1.11 -4.05
C SER A 147 2.03 1.00 -3.72
N CYS A 148 1.13 1.34 -4.66
CA CYS A 148 -0.31 1.15 -4.48
C CYS A 148 -0.68 -0.33 -4.41
N ILE A 149 -0.08 -1.17 -5.28
CA ILE A 149 -0.30 -2.63 -5.29
C ILE A 149 0.11 -3.24 -3.95
N GLN A 150 1.29 -2.91 -3.44
CA GLN A 150 1.79 -3.40 -2.16
C GLN A 150 0.94 -2.94 -0.97
N SER A 151 0.55 -1.65 -0.94
CA SER A 151 -0.32 -1.13 0.13
C SER A 151 -1.68 -1.84 0.14
N THR A 152 -2.22 -2.15 -1.05
CA THR A 152 -3.47 -2.91 -1.16
C THR A 152 -3.29 -4.36 -0.71
N ALA A 153 -2.18 -5.00 -1.09
CA ALA A 153 -1.84 -6.35 -0.64
C ALA A 153 -1.77 -6.43 0.89
N GLN A 154 -1.12 -5.47 1.55
CA GLN A 154 -1.07 -5.38 3.01
C GLN A 154 -2.46 -5.26 3.63
N HIS A 155 -3.29 -4.36 3.10
CA HIS A 155 -4.63 -4.10 3.64
C HIS A 155 -5.53 -5.34 3.61
N PHE A 156 -5.49 -6.10 2.51
CA PHE A 156 -6.31 -7.30 2.33
C PHE A 156 -5.60 -8.61 2.65
N ARG A 157 -4.35 -8.56 3.09
CA ARG A 157 -3.49 -9.74 3.33
C ARG A 157 -3.37 -10.64 2.10
N LEU A 158 -3.24 -10.02 0.93
CA LEU A 158 -2.99 -10.71 -0.34
C LEU A 158 -1.49 -10.92 -0.56
N GLY A 159 -1.12 -11.79 -1.49
CA GLY A 159 0.24 -11.91 -1.98
C GLY A 159 0.69 -10.66 -2.77
N ALA A 160 2.00 -10.44 -2.87
CA ALA A 160 2.56 -9.27 -3.53
C ALA A 160 2.24 -9.23 -5.05
N ASP A 161 1.94 -10.37 -5.63
CA ASP A 161 1.62 -10.58 -7.05
C ASP A 161 0.10 -10.60 -7.35
N TRP A 162 -0.77 -10.20 -6.39
CA TRP A 162 -2.22 -10.15 -6.62
C TRP A 162 -2.59 -9.27 -7.83
N MET A 163 -1.75 -8.31 -8.17
CA MET A 163 -1.80 -7.53 -9.41
C MET A 163 -0.39 -7.51 -10.01
N ASN A 164 -0.25 -8.09 -11.20
CA ASN A 164 1.04 -8.30 -11.84
C ASN A 164 0.97 -8.08 -13.36
N SER A 165 2.11 -8.17 -14.02
CA SER A 165 2.25 -8.00 -15.47
C SER A 165 2.99 -9.17 -16.12
N ASP A 166 2.93 -10.35 -15.52
CA ASP A 166 3.69 -11.52 -15.97
C ASP A 166 3.27 -11.97 -17.36
N ALA A 167 1.99 -11.83 -17.68
CA ALA A 167 1.46 -12.17 -19.00
C ALA A 167 1.75 -11.12 -20.10
N ASP A 168 2.28 -9.94 -19.74
CA ASP A 168 2.58 -8.86 -20.70
C ASP A 168 3.60 -9.28 -21.77
N ILE A 169 4.52 -10.18 -21.43
CA ILE A 169 5.55 -10.70 -22.34
C ILE A 169 4.94 -11.57 -23.43
N ALA A 170 3.83 -12.26 -23.14
CA ALA A 170 3.19 -13.18 -24.06
C ALA A 170 2.27 -12.49 -25.08
N LEU A 171 1.96 -11.22 -24.89
CA LEU A 171 1.10 -10.47 -25.81
C LEU A 171 1.88 -10.01 -27.04
N PRO A 172 1.34 -10.21 -28.26
CA PRO A 172 2.01 -9.76 -29.48
C PRO A 172 2.21 -8.24 -29.44
N MET A 173 3.40 -7.78 -29.82
CA MET A 173 3.65 -6.38 -30.09
C MET A 173 2.91 -6.01 -31.38
N ALA A 174 2.13 -4.94 -31.36
CA ALA A 174 1.72 -4.32 -32.62
C ALA A 174 2.99 -3.85 -33.31
N ASN A 175 3.27 -4.39 -34.48
CA ASN A 175 4.33 -3.84 -35.34
C ASN A 175 3.82 -2.48 -35.85
N GLU A 176 4.42 -1.40 -35.35
CA GLU A 176 4.24 -0.06 -35.89
C GLU A 176 4.92 0.05 -37.26
#